data_fd763be5de039762b09a572689bff8ba
#
_entry.id   fd763be5de039762b09a572689bff8ba
#
_cell.length_a   1.000
_cell.length_b   1.000
_cell.length_c   1.000
_cell.angle_alpha   90.00
_cell.angle_beta   90.00
_cell.angle_gamma   90.00
#
_symmetry.space_group_name_H-M   'P 1'
#
loop_
_entity.id
_entity.type
_entity.pdbx_description
1 polymer ?
#
loop_
_entity_poly.entity_id
_entity_poly.type
_entity_poly.pdbx_seq_one_letter_code
_entity_poly.pdbx_strand_id
1 'polypeptide(L)'
;MTSLPLQFRPATHADTDALVALVESAYRGDASRTGWTTEADLLDGRRTDADDIAACIDRDHSRILVGERDGELLACAHIAVDHSDDGGDAGYFGMFSVRPSLQGGGVGKAMLAEAERIARDEWRLPCMRMTVIDVRDELIAFYQRRGYRRTGILKPFPYGDERFGRPKRDDLRFEVLEKRL
;
A
#
# COMPACT_ATOMS: atom_id res chain seq x y z
N MET A 1 -26.25 12.71 -11.37
CA MET A 1 -25.09 12.48 -12.26
C MET A 1 -24.39 11.19 -11.82
N THR A 2 -24.33 10.23 -12.71
CA THR A 2 -23.66 8.95 -12.40
C THR A 2 -22.15 9.19 -12.47
N SER A 3 -21.46 9.05 -11.35
CA SER A 3 -19.99 9.09 -11.29
C SER A 3 -19.43 7.98 -12.20
N LEU A 4 -18.39 8.29 -12.97
CA LEU A 4 -17.71 7.28 -13.78
C LEU A 4 -17.13 6.15 -12.90
N PRO A 5 -16.99 4.93 -13.43
CA PRO A 5 -16.37 3.84 -12.71
C PRO A 5 -14.90 4.17 -12.41
N LEU A 6 -14.38 3.57 -11.34
CA LEU A 6 -12.96 3.64 -11.01
C LEU A 6 -12.15 2.96 -12.11
N GLN A 7 -11.15 3.64 -12.64
CA GLN A 7 -10.24 3.14 -13.66
C GLN A 7 -8.87 2.88 -13.07
N PHE A 8 -8.17 1.87 -13.59
CA PHE A 8 -6.84 1.51 -13.13
C PHE A 8 -5.83 1.61 -14.26
N ARG A 9 -4.65 2.10 -13.94
CA ARG A 9 -3.51 2.15 -14.85
C ARG A 9 -2.18 2.12 -14.09
N PRO A 10 -1.07 1.73 -14.75
CA PRO A 10 0.26 1.99 -14.21
C PRO A 10 0.52 3.49 -14.09
N ALA A 11 1.25 3.88 -13.06
CA ALA A 11 1.78 5.23 -12.92
C ALA A 11 2.90 5.48 -13.91
N THR A 12 3.09 6.75 -14.24
CA THR A 12 4.23 7.27 -14.99
C THR A 12 4.95 8.32 -14.16
N HIS A 13 6.13 8.76 -14.58
CA HIS A 13 6.86 9.85 -13.91
C HIS A 13 6.05 11.16 -13.82
N ALA A 14 5.10 11.38 -14.73
CA ALA A 14 4.22 12.54 -14.68
C ALA A 14 3.27 12.54 -13.46
N ASP A 15 3.07 11.38 -12.85
CA ASP A 15 2.21 11.23 -11.67
C ASP A 15 2.96 11.47 -10.34
N THR A 16 4.28 11.66 -10.38
CA THR A 16 5.14 11.65 -9.16
C THR A 16 4.65 12.58 -8.08
N ASP A 17 4.42 13.86 -8.38
CA ASP A 17 4.02 14.85 -7.38
C ASP A 17 2.64 14.52 -6.78
N ALA A 18 1.70 14.09 -7.61
CA ALA A 18 0.36 13.69 -7.16
C ALA A 18 0.40 12.43 -6.29
N LEU A 19 1.29 11.47 -6.61
CA LEU A 19 1.49 10.25 -5.82
C LEU A 19 2.12 10.56 -4.45
N VAL A 20 3.16 11.39 -4.41
CA VAL A 20 3.76 11.84 -3.13
C VAL A 20 2.70 12.49 -2.25
N ALA A 21 1.92 13.42 -2.80
CA ALA A 21 0.87 14.11 -2.06
C ALA A 21 -0.20 13.16 -1.53
N LEU A 22 -0.65 12.20 -2.36
CA LEU A 22 -1.64 11.19 -1.96
C LEU A 22 -1.12 10.31 -0.84
N VAL A 23 0.08 9.74 -0.99
CA VAL A 23 0.68 8.84 0.01
C VAL A 23 0.88 9.57 1.34
N GLU A 24 1.45 10.77 1.32
CA GLU A 24 1.62 11.58 2.53
C GLU A 24 0.27 11.87 3.21
N SER A 25 -0.75 12.23 2.45
CA SER A 25 -2.09 12.52 3.00
C SER A 25 -2.77 11.31 3.65
N ALA A 26 -2.48 10.11 3.16
CA ALA A 26 -3.09 8.88 3.66
C ALA A 26 -2.36 8.30 4.89
N TYR A 27 -1.06 8.56 5.04
CA TYR A 27 -0.24 7.96 6.08
C TYR A 27 0.18 8.92 7.19
N ARG A 28 0.34 10.19 6.91
CA ARG A 28 0.99 11.16 7.82
C ARG A 28 0.13 12.37 8.11
N GLY A 29 0.32 12.92 9.29
CA GLY A 29 -0.26 14.18 9.71
C GLY A 29 -1.79 14.14 9.92
N ASP A 30 -2.36 15.30 10.17
CA ASP A 30 -3.78 15.44 10.52
C ASP A 30 -4.72 15.11 9.35
N ALA A 31 -4.29 15.33 8.10
CA ALA A 31 -5.09 14.97 6.93
C ALA A 31 -5.43 13.48 6.89
N SER A 32 -4.50 12.60 7.31
CA SER A 32 -4.71 11.16 7.33
C SER A 32 -5.77 10.72 8.35
N ARG A 33 -6.03 11.51 9.39
CA ARG A 33 -7.02 11.23 10.44
C ARG A 33 -8.46 11.35 9.97
N THR A 34 -8.71 11.93 8.80
CA THR A 34 -10.04 11.95 8.19
C THR A 34 -10.49 10.56 7.74
N GLY A 35 -9.55 9.67 7.44
CA GLY A 35 -9.82 8.28 7.11
C GLY A 35 -10.02 7.38 8.33
N TRP A 36 -10.47 6.15 8.11
CA TRP A 36 -10.64 5.15 9.17
C TRP A 36 -9.33 4.51 9.61
N THR A 37 -8.25 4.69 8.86
CA THR A 37 -6.91 4.15 9.15
C THR A 37 -5.85 5.21 8.91
N THR A 38 -4.87 5.27 9.81
CA THR A 38 -3.74 6.21 9.73
C THR A 38 -2.55 5.65 10.50
N GLU A 39 -1.36 6.12 10.17
CA GLU A 39 -0.15 5.90 10.96
C GLU A 39 0.27 7.13 11.80
N ALA A 40 -0.52 8.21 11.77
CA ALA A 40 -0.16 9.47 12.42
C ALA A 40 0.09 9.36 13.93
N ASP A 41 -0.51 8.38 14.61
CA ASP A 41 -0.28 8.12 16.03
C ASP A 41 0.97 7.26 16.30
N LEU A 42 1.50 6.61 15.28
CA LEU A 42 2.63 5.69 15.37
C LEU A 42 3.93 6.31 14.85
N LEU A 43 3.83 7.12 13.79
CA LEU A 43 4.97 7.63 13.03
C LEU A 43 4.77 9.10 12.66
N ASP A 44 5.83 9.88 12.86
CA ASP A 44 6.01 11.21 12.27
C ASP A 44 6.97 11.16 11.07
N GLY A 45 7.23 12.31 10.47
CA GLY A 45 8.10 12.43 9.32
C GLY A 45 7.39 12.06 8.02
N ARG A 46 8.16 11.91 6.96
CA ARG A 46 7.63 11.57 5.63
C ARG A 46 7.40 10.07 5.50
N ARG A 47 6.51 9.70 4.60
CA ARG A 47 6.27 8.30 4.20
C ARG A 47 6.97 7.96 2.89
N THR A 48 7.08 8.89 1.96
CA THR A 48 7.69 8.72 0.64
C THR A 48 8.22 10.05 0.10
N ASP A 49 8.93 10.00 -0.99
CA ASP A 49 9.38 11.16 -1.77
C ASP A 49 9.42 10.84 -3.28
N ALA A 50 9.85 11.82 -4.07
CA ALA A 50 9.90 11.69 -5.52
C ALA A 50 10.88 10.58 -5.99
N ASP A 51 11.99 10.41 -5.28
CA ASP A 51 13.00 9.40 -5.63
C ASP A 51 12.49 8.00 -5.32
N ASP A 52 11.79 7.80 -4.21
CA ASP A 52 11.13 6.53 -3.87
C ASP A 52 10.08 6.15 -4.92
N ILE A 53 9.26 7.11 -5.35
CA ILE A 53 8.24 6.90 -6.39
C ILE A 53 8.90 6.53 -7.71
N ALA A 54 9.93 7.27 -8.15
CA ALA A 54 10.66 7.00 -9.37
C ALA A 54 11.29 5.61 -9.35
N ALA A 55 11.93 5.23 -8.25
CA ALA A 55 12.53 3.91 -8.09
C ALA A 55 11.50 2.77 -8.21
N CYS A 56 10.30 2.93 -7.68
CA CYS A 56 9.22 1.95 -7.83
C CYS A 56 8.72 1.84 -9.27
N ILE A 57 8.67 2.97 -10.01
CA ILE A 57 8.24 3.01 -11.43
C ILE A 57 9.29 2.35 -12.33
N ASP A 58 10.58 2.63 -12.10
CA ASP A 58 11.67 2.23 -12.99
C ASP A 58 12.15 0.78 -12.75
N ARG A 59 11.82 0.21 -11.60
CA ARG A 59 12.26 -1.14 -11.23
C ARG A 59 11.53 -2.20 -12.07
N ASP A 60 12.28 -3.19 -12.56
CA ASP A 60 11.73 -4.36 -13.25
C ASP A 60 10.74 -5.14 -12.34
N HIS A 61 9.69 -5.67 -12.95
CA HIS A 61 8.64 -6.41 -12.24
C HIS A 61 8.05 -5.65 -11.05
N SER A 62 7.94 -4.34 -11.20
CA SER A 62 7.39 -3.40 -10.22
C SER A 62 6.53 -2.38 -10.95
N ARG A 63 5.46 -1.94 -10.32
CA ARG A 63 4.67 -0.80 -10.78
C ARG A 63 3.93 -0.15 -9.62
N ILE A 64 3.66 1.13 -9.73
CA ILE A 64 2.65 1.78 -8.91
C ILE A 64 1.35 1.74 -9.70
N LEU A 65 0.35 1.06 -9.12
CA LEU A 65 -1.01 1.03 -9.66
C LEU A 65 -1.75 2.27 -9.21
N VAL A 66 -2.35 2.97 -10.14
CA VAL A 66 -3.17 4.17 -9.93
C VAL A 66 -4.63 3.83 -10.12
N GLY A 67 -5.47 4.26 -9.18
CA GLY A 67 -6.92 4.27 -9.30
C GLY A 67 -7.43 5.69 -9.45
N GLU A 68 -8.09 5.97 -10.56
CA GLU A 68 -8.59 7.31 -10.88
C GLU A 68 -10.06 7.30 -11.32
N ARG A 69 -10.70 8.45 -11.15
CA ARG A 69 -12.07 8.70 -11.58
C ARG A 69 -12.19 10.15 -12.01
N ASP A 70 -12.80 10.38 -13.17
CA ASP A 70 -12.96 11.72 -13.75
C ASP A 70 -11.62 12.51 -13.88
N GLY A 71 -10.52 11.78 -14.13
CA GLY A 71 -9.17 12.36 -14.21
C GLY A 71 -8.52 12.69 -12.87
N GLU A 72 -9.17 12.35 -11.76
CA GLU A 72 -8.61 12.55 -10.41
C GLU A 72 -7.99 11.27 -9.86
N LEU A 73 -6.78 11.38 -9.33
CA LEU A 73 -6.08 10.33 -8.61
C LEU A 73 -6.75 10.12 -7.23
N LEU A 74 -7.34 8.95 -7.00
CA LEU A 74 -8.07 8.63 -5.78
C LEU A 74 -7.34 7.64 -4.88
N ALA A 75 -6.57 6.73 -5.48
CA ALA A 75 -5.86 5.69 -4.77
C ALA A 75 -4.60 5.26 -5.51
N CYS A 76 -3.64 4.70 -4.80
CA CYS A 76 -2.50 4.02 -5.39
C CYS A 76 -2.04 2.85 -4.52
N ALA A 77 -1.28 1.94 -5.14
CA ALA A 77 -0.57 0.89 -4.46
C ALA A 77 0.70 0.54 -5.23
N HIS A 78 1.78 0.24 -4.52
CA HIS A 78 2.97 -0.35 -5.10
C HIS A 78 2.79 -1.86 -5.16
N ILE A 79 2.94 -2.45 -6.33
CA ILE A 79 2.94 -3.89 -6.55
C ILE A 79 4.23 -4.31 -7.23
N ALA A 80 4.79 -5.44 -6.80
CA ALA A 80 6.04 -5.95 -7.34
C ALA A 80 6.10 -7.47 -7.24
N VAL A 81 7.01 -8.08 -7.98
CA VAL A 81 7.40 -9.47 -7.74
C VAL A 81 8.41 -9.49 -6.61
N ASP A 82 8.10 -10.25 -5.58
CA ASP A 82 8.96 -10.50 -4.42
C ASP A 82 9.59 -11.89 -4.54
N HIS A 83 10.90 -11.93 -4.66
CA HIS A 83 11.71 -13.15 -4.73
C HIS A 83 12.28 -13.46 -3.34
N SER A 84 11.44 -13.77 -2.38
CA SER A 84 11.92 -14.10 -1.03
C SER A 84 12.48 -15.51 -0.96
N ASP A 85 13.61 -15.67 -0.26
CA ASP A 85 14.29 -16.96 -0.09
C ASP A 85 13.45 -17.98 0.68
N ASP A 86 12.43 -17.55 1.42
CA ASP A 86 11.68 -18.37 2.38
C ASP A 86 10.35 -18.96 1.86
N GLY A 87 10.01 -18.77 0.60
CA GLY A 87 8.69 -19.26 0.15
C GLY A 87 8.40 -19.13 -1.34
N GLY A 88 9.41 -18.88 -2.16
CA GLY A 88 9.26 -18.71 -3.60
C GLY A 88 8.66 -17.33 -3.98
N ASP A 89 8.45 -17.16 -5.27
CA ASP A 89 7.94 -15.90 -5.81
C ASP A 89 6.52 -15.60 -5.32
N ALA A 90 6.32 -14.37 -4.93
CA ALA A 90 5.04 -13.83 -4.49
C ALA A 90 4.81 -12.43 -5.07
N GLY A 91 3.58 -12.00 -5.14
CA GLY A 91 3.26 -10.60 -5.32
C GLY A 91 3.49 -9.84 -4.02
N TYR A 92 4.15 -8.71 -4.10
CA TYR A 92 4.23 -7.74 -3.02
C TYR A 92 3.16 -6.67 -3.21
N PHE A 93 2.52 -6.27 -2.13
CA PHE A 93 1.55 -5.18 -2.09
C PHE A 93 1.93 -4.19 -0.98
N GLY A 94 2.17 -2.95 -1.32
CA GLY A 94 2.58 -1.93 -0.36
C GLY A 94 2.21 -0.51 -0.79
N MET A 95 2.63 0.49 -0.01
CA MET A 95 2.34 1.91 -0.27
C MET A 95 0.83 2.17 -0.55
N PHE A 96 -0.04 1.33 0.00
CA PHE A 96 -1.46 1.36 -0.26
C PHE A 96 -2.09 2.63 0.32
N SER A 97 -2.58 3.48 -0.56
CA SER A 97 -3.13 4.78 -0.19
C SER A 97 -4.47 5.02 -0.88
N VAL A 98 -5.44 5.47 -0.12
CA VAL A 98 -6.73 5.95 -0.60
C VAL A 98 -6.93 7.34 -0.02
N ARG A 99 -7.42 8.30 -0.81
CA ARG A 99 -7.78 9.63 -0.29
C ARG A 99 -8.57 9.46 1.01
N PRO A 100 -8.14 10.07 2.13
CA PRO A 100 -8.77 9.84 3.43
C PRO A 100 -10.30 10.07 3.43
N SER A 101 -10.77 11.08 2.71
CA SER A 101 -12.21 11.37 2.58
C SER A 101 -13.01 10.32 1.79
N LEU A 102 -12.36 9.44 1.06
CA LEU A 102 -12.97 8.39 0.23
C LEU A 102 -12.78 6.98 0.82
N GLN A 103 -12.10 6.85 1.93
CA GLN A 103 -11.97 5.59 2.64
C GLN A 103 -13.34 5.10 3.14
N GLY A 104 -13.54 3.79 3.09
CA GLY A 104 -14.84 3.18 3.42
C GLY A 104 -15.82 3.08 2.25
N GLY A 105 -15.56 3.79 1.12
CA GLY A 105 -16.41 3.80 -0.07
C GLY A 105 -16.14 2.68 -1.10
N GLY A 106 -15.31 1.69 -0.75
CA GLY A 106 -15.02 0.56 -1.65
C GLY A 106 -13.84 0.76 -2.60
N VAL A 107 -13.26 1.97 -2.69
CA VAL A 107 -12.10 2.26 -3.53
C VAL A 107 -10.90 1.37 -3.16
N GLY A 108 -10.61 1.24 -1.88
CA GLY A 108 -9.52 0.38 -1.40
C GLY A 108 -9.73 -1.09 -1.72
N LYS A 109 -10.95 -1.58 -1.60
CA LYS A 109 -11.31 -2.96 -1.97
C LYS A 109 -11.09 -3.21 -3.46
N ALA A 110 -11.48 -2.26 -4.31
CA ALA A 110 -11.31 -2.36 -5.75
C ALA A 110 -9.82 -2.31 -6.15
N MET A 111 -9.03 -1.43 -5.52
CA MET A 111 -7.58 -1.33 -5.73
C MET A 111 -6.88 -2.65 -5.38
N LEU A 112 -7.19 -3.26 -4.24
CA LEU A 112 -6.61 -4.53 -3.81
C LEU A 112 -6.98 -5.66 -4.78
N ALA A 113 -8.24 -5.73 -5.21
CA ALA A 113 -8.70 -6.73 -6.17
C ALA A 113 -7.99 -6.62 -7.52
N GLU A 114 -7.74 -5.41 -8.01
CA GLU A 114 -6.99 -5.19 -9.25
C GLU A 114 -5.51 -5.57 -9.10
N ALA A 115 -4.89 -5.23 -7.97
CA ALA A 115 -3.53 -5.65 -7.67
C ALA A 115 -3.39 -7.19 -7.65
N GLU A 116 -4.34 -7.88 -7.03
CA GLU A 116 -4.40 -9.35 -7.01
C GLU A 116 -4.60 -9.93 -8.41
N ARG A 117 -5.46 -9.32 -9.23
CA ARG A 117 -5.65 -9.72 -10.62
C ARG A 117 -4.36 -9.64 -11.43
N ILE A 118 -3.62 -8.54 -11.30
CA ILE A 118 -2.33 -8.35 -11.99
C ILE A 118 -1.34 -9.43 -11.55
N ALA A 119 -1.19 -9.65 -10.24
CA ALA A 119 -0.27 -10.66 -9.72
C ALA A 119 -0.62 -12.06 -10.22
N ARG A 120 -1.90 -12.43 -10.17
CA ARG A 120 -2.38 -13.75 -10.61
C ARG A 120 -2.34 -13.93 -12.12
N ASP A 121 -2.92 -12.99 -12.87
CA ASP A 121 -3.22 -13.18 -14.30
C ASP A 121 -2.10 -12.72 -15.22
N GLU A 122 -1.40 -11.64 -14.87
CA GLU A 122 -0.29 -11.10 -15.67
C GLU A 122 1.05 -11.70 -15.25
N TRP A 123 1.34 -11.74 -13.94
CA TRP A 123 2.62 -12.21 -13.41
C TRP A 123 2.65 -13.68 -13.02
N ARG A 124 1.50 -14.36 -13.04
CA ARG A 124 1.35 -15.79 -12.72
C ARG A 124 1.89 -16.17 -11.34
N LEU A 125 1.72 -15.30 -10.37
CA LEU A 125 2.18 -15.52 -9.01
C LEU A 125 1.15 -16.29 -8.19
N PRO A 126 1.60 -17.20 -7.31
CA PRO A 126 0.70 -18.07 -6.55
C PRO A 126 0.06 -17.39 -5.34
N CYS A 127 0.64 -16.30 -4.87
CA CYS A 127 0.15 -15.60 -3.69
C CYS A 127 0.53 -14.12 -3.71
N MET A 128 -0.15 -13.35 -2.85
CA MET A 128 0.17 -11.95 -2.56
C MET A 128 0.61 -11.84 -1.10
N ARG A 129 1.65 -11.07 -0.85
CA ARG A 129 2.18 -10.76 0.48
C ARG A 129 2.23 -9.27 0.74
N MET A 130 2.09 -8.91 1.99
CA MET A 130 2.28 -7.55 2.48
C MET A 130 2.84 -7.54 3.89
N THR A 131 3.43 -6.43 4.29
CA THR A 131 3.84 -6.20 5.67
C THR A 131 3.00 -5.08 6.26
N VAL A 132 2.52 -5.29 7.48
CA VAL A 132 1.68 -4.34 8.22
C VAL A 132 2.29 -4.15 9.61
N ILE A 133 2.30 -2.93 10.12
CA ILE A 133 2.67 -2.68 11.52
C ILE A 133 1.69 -3.45 12.41
N ASP A 134 2.20 -4.31 13.27
CA ASP A 134 1.43 -5.34 13.98
C ASP A 134 0.40 -4.80 15.00
N VAL A 135 0.51 -3.53 15.38
CA VAL A 135 -0.47 -2.85 16.24
C VAL A 135 -1.62 -2.18 15.48
N ARG A 136 -1.66 -2.28 14.17
CA ARG A 136 -2.74 -1.74 13.34
C ARG A 136 -3.86 -2.76 13.14
N ASP A 137 -4.54 -3.10 14.23
CA ASP A 137 -5.55 -4.16 14.27
C ASP A 137 -6.69 -3.95 13.27
N GLU A 138 -7.17 -2.72 13.09
CA GLU A 138 -8.25 -2.42 12.15
C GLU A 138 -7.82 -2.65 10.68
N LEU A 139 -6.58 -2.30 10.34
CA LEU A 139 -6.04 -2.55 9.02
C LEU A 139 -5.81 -4.05 8.78
N ILE A 140 -5.29 -4.75 9.74
CA ILE A 140 -5.12 -6.22 9.67
C ILE A 140 -6.50 -6.88 9.47
N ALA A 141 -7.52 -6.47 10.22
CA ALA A 141 -8.89 -6.96 10.07
C ALA A 141 -9.46 -6.66 8.67
N PHE A 142 -9.14 -5.50 8.10
CA PHE A 142 -9.53 -5.16 6.74
C PHE A 142 -8.97 -6.17 5.73
N TYR A 143 -7.70 -6.54 5.83
CA TYR A 143 -7.08 -7.53 4.97
C TYR A 143 -7.59 -8.95 5.22
N GLN A 144 -7.80 -9.33 6.48
CA GLN A 144 -8.35 -10.64 6.84
C GLN A 144 -9.75 -10.86 6.24
N ARG A 145 -10.61 -9.86 6.26
CA ARG A 145 -11.92 -9.92 5.59
C ARG A 145 -11.82 -10.13 4.06
N ARG A 146 -10.66 -9.92 3.46
CA ARG A 146 -10.38 -10.10 2.03
C ARG A 146 -9.56 -11.36 1.73
N GLY A 147 -9.41 -12.22 2.73
CA GLY A 147 -8.81 -13.53 2.57
C GLY A 147 -7.32 -13.61 2.91
N TYR A 148 -6.72 -12.52 3.39
CA TYR A 148 -5.36 -12.55 3.91
C TYR A 148 -5.33 -13.20 5.29
N ARG A 149 -4.27 -13.93 5.57
CA ARG A 149 -4.01 -14.54 6.87
C ARG A 149 -2.72 -14.01 7.45
N ARG A 150 -2.68 -13.93 8.76
CA ARG A 150 -1.46 -13.66 9.51
C ARG A 150 -0.55 -14.87 9.40
N THR A 151 0.69 -14.68 8.97
CA THR A 151 1.65 -15.79 8.82
C THR A 151 2.38 -16.10 10.12
N GLY A 152 2.37 -15.19 11.08
CA GLY A 152 3.21 -15.26 12.29
C GLY A 152 4.67 -14.84 12.04
N ILE A 153 5.04 -14.49 10.81
CA ILE A 153 6.37 -14.00 10.49
C ILE A 153 6.42 -12.52 10.87
N LEU A 154 7.27 -12.19 11.84
CA LEU A 154 7.49 -10.84 12.31
C LEU A 154 8.82 -10.32 11.78
N LYS A 155 8.83 -9.06 11.34
CA LYS A 155 10.03 -8.36 10.90
C LYS A 155 10.27 -7.15 11.79
N PRO A 156 11.52 -6.85 12.15
CA PRO A 156 11.82 -5.68 12.98
C PRO A 156 11.47 -4.39 12.24
N PHE A 157 10.98 -3.40 13.00
CA PHE A 157 10.85 -2.04 12.48
C PHE A 157 12.26 -1.43 12.39
N PRO A 158 12.60 -0.75 11.28
CA PRO A 158 13.94 -0.19 11.05
C PRO A 158 14.16 1.09 11.85
N TYR A 159 14.25 1.00 13.18
CA TYR A 159 14.54 2.12 14.05
C TYR A 159 15.86 2.78 13.66
N GLY A 160 15.91 4.11 13.68
CA GLY A 160 17.07 4.90 13.30
C GLY A 160 17.18 5.20 11.81
N ASP A 161 16.32 4.64 10.97
CA ASP A 161 16.26 4.96 9.55
C ASP A 161 15.04 5.86 9.28
N GLU A 162 15.26 7.17 9.17
CA GLU A 162 14.20 8.15 8.99
C GLU A 162 13.44 8.05 7.66
N ARG A 163 13.93 7.25 6.71
CA ARG A 163 13.19 6.95 5.46
C ARG A 163 11.86 6.23 5.74
N PHE A 164 11.77 5.53 6.85
CA PHE A 164 10.56 4.84 7.32
C PHE A 164 9.70 5.68 8.28
N GLY A 165 10.04 6.94 8.47
CA GLY A 165 9.41 7.83 9.43
C GLY A 165 10.11 7.82 10.80
N ARG A 166 9.64 8.69 11.68
CA ARG A 166 10.14 8.80 13.06
C ARG A 166 9.13 8.17 14.00
N PRO A 167 9.46 7.01 14.59
CA PRO A 167 8.53 6.30 15.45
C PRO A 167 8.26 7.06 16.75
N LYS A 168 7.00 7.02 17.18
CA LYS A 168 6.53 7.57 18.47
C LYS A 168 6.50 6.51 19.58
N ARG A 169 6.81 5.26 19.24
CA ARG A 169 6.81 4.08 20.12
C ARG A 169 8.07 3.26 19.84
N ASP A 170 8.46 2.46 20.82
CA ASP A 170 9.64 1.58 20.74
C ASP A 170 9.31 0.09 20.54
N ASP A 171 8.02 -0.23 20.41
CA ASP A 171 7.50 -1.61 20.29
C ASP A 171 6.94 -1.94 18.90
N LEU A 172 7.25 -1.14 17.88
CA LEU A 172 6.74 -1.37 16.52
C LEU A 172 7.45 -2.56 15.86
N ARG A 173 6.68 -3.40 15.19
CA ARG A 173 7.13 -4.50 14.34
C ARG A 173 6.22 -4.59 13.12
N PHE A 174 6.74 -5.20 12.07
CA PHE A 174 5.92 -5.61 10.94
C PHE A 174 5.49 -7.07 11.08
N GLU A 175 4.29 -7.39 10.65
CA GLU A 175 3.83 -8.75 10.44
C GLU A 175 3.56 -8.99 8.96
N VAL A 176 3.96 -10.15 8.46
CA VAL A 176 3.68 -10.57 7.09
C VAL A 176 2.28 -11.16 7.02
N LEU A 177 1.46 -10.62 6.15
CA LEU A 177 0.17 -11.19 5.76
C LEU A 177 0.27 -11.82 4.38
N GLU A 178 -0.45 -12.90 4.14
CA GLU A 178 -0.42 -13.63 2.87
C GLU A 178 -1.82 -14.07 2.45
N LYS A 179 -2.06 -14.06 1.13
CA LYS A 179 -3.25 -14.63 0.49
C LYS A 179 -2.84 -15.43 -0.73
N ARG A 180 -3.37 -16.64 -0.89
CA ARG A 180 -3.30 -17.40 -2.14
C ARG A 180 -4.21 -16.75 -3.19
N LEU A 181 -3.69 -16.65 -4.41
CA LEU A 181 -4.40 -16.03 -5.55
C LEU A 181 -5.07 -17.07 -6.44
#